data_ed8d6474b9e62efcb70dcd7e8d609f02
#
_entry.id   ed8d6474b9e62efcb70dcd7e8d609f02
#
_cell.length_a   1.000
_cell.length_b   1.000
_cell.length_c   1.000
_cell.angle_alpha   90.00
_cell.angle_beta   90.00
_cell.angle_gamma   90.00
#
_symmetry.space_group_name_H-M   'P 1'
#
loop_
_entity.id
_entity.type
_entity.pdbx_description
1 polymer ?
#
loop_
_entity_poly.entity_id
_entity_poly.type
_entity_poly.pdbx_seq_one_letter_code
_entity_poly.pdbx_strand_id
1 'polypeptide(L)'
;SFKSLDIDGRIAWGPDEKKVPQLKRFLHEVETNIGKSVFQDYSDGEKQTSAMFGQSGVFLAPKHADFVSRFIIHSAKQDSTILDCFGGSGSTAHAVIKLNRDDKGSRKFVLVEVANYFDTVMKPRVLKAVYSVDWRSGEPLSREGISCCIKVIRLESYEDTLNNLEIRRTGAQQTLFNPDDATAGDSFKEQYLLSYMLDVETRGSQSLLNISGFFDPASYKLKVKRPGSDESQEMLIDLPETFNYLVGLTVQKITTPERFTTEFERDREKRLRIKEGLKQDSNGPWAFRTIAGILPDQRRTLIVWRTRPGGETIEGIEQDNLVLNEWFKNHGYLSRDPKLDLIYVNGDNNLENLKNPGEIWKVRLIESDFHKLMFERETL
;
A
#
# COMPACT_ATOMS: atom_id res chain seq x y z
N SER A 1 47.50 35.74 16.88
CA SER A 1 48.81 35.30 17.39
C SER A 1 48.67 34.49 18.65
N PHE A 2 49.65 33.71 19.06
CA PHE A 2 49.60 32.94 20.30
C PHE A 2 49.32 33.82 21.54
N LYS A 3 49.90 35.00 21.60
CA LYS A 3 49.64 36.00 22.65
C LYS A 3 48.19 36.47 22.66
N SER A 4 47.53 36.58 21.55
CA SER A 4 46.10 37.00 21.49
C SER A 4 45.18 35.91 21.97
N LEU A 5 45.50 34.64 21.71
CA LEU A 5 44.74 33.49 22.24
C LEU A 5 44.86 33.29 23.73
N ASP A 6 46.05 33.65 24.30
CA ASP A 6 46.29 33.60 25.74
C ASP A 6 45.53 34.70 26.48
N ILE A 7 45.57 35.92 25.96
CA ILE A 7 44.81 37.04 26.51
C ILE A 7 43.29 36.75 26.48
N ASP A 8 42.81 36.08 25.46
CA ASP A 8 41.43 35.69 25.26
C ASP A 8 41.05 34.43 26.10
N GLY A 9 42.00 33.92 26.94
CA GLY A 9 41.77 32.77 27.78
C GLY A 9 41.59 31.44 27.03
N ARG A 10 42.00 31.39 25.75
CA ARG A 10 41.81 30.22 24.87
C ARG A 10 42.88 29.17 24.98
N ILE A 11 43.89 29.39 25.83
CA ILE A 11 44.95 28.42 26.06
C ILE A 11 44.72 27.72 27.39
N ALA A 12 44.70 26.40 27.37
CA ALA A 12 44.77 25.59 28.57
C ALA A 12 46.24 25.21 28.80
N TRP A 13 46.84 25.87 29.72
CA TRP A 13 48.21 25.53 30.19
C TRP A 13 48.15 24.24 30.99
N GLY A 14 49.10 23.35 30.80
CA GLY A 14 49.23 22.15 31.62
C GLY A 14 49.69 22.48 33.06
N PRO A 15 49.62 21.52 33.96
CA PRO A 15 50.08 21.71 35.37
C PRO A 15 51.58 21.87 35.48
N ASP A 16 52.35 21.59 34.44
CA ASP A 16 53.81 21.71 34.39
C ASP A 16 54.31 22.08 33.00
N GLU A 17 55.56 22.47 32.86
CA GLU A 17 56.24 22.91 31.65
C GLU A 17 56.39 21.79 30.57
N LYS A 18 56.11 20.51 30.95
CA LYS A 18 56.29 19.37 30.06
C LYS A 18 55.02 19.09 29.24
N LYS A 19 53.89 19.67 29.61
CA LYS A 19 52.64 19.49 28.85
C LYS A 19 52.47 20.55 27.80
N VAL A 20 52.15 20.08 26.58
CA VAL A 20 51.83 20.94 25.44
C VAL A 20 50.54 21.72 25.73
N PRO A 21 50.56 23.05 25.59
CA PRO A 21 49.37 23.87 25.73
C PRO A 21 48.29 23.45 24.74
N GLN A 22 47.03 23.39 25.22
CA GLN A 22 45.89 23.02 24.38
C GLN A 22 45.01 24.23 24.10
N LEU A 23 44.49 24.32 22.85
CA LEU A 23 43.54 25.34 22.47
C LEU A 23 42.15 24.99 23.05
N LYS A 24 41.60 25.91 23.83
CA LYS A 24 40.20 25.83 24.29
C LYS A 24 39.26 26.30 23.19
N ARG A 25 38.19 25.54 22.92
CA ARG A 25 37.00 26.00 22.23
C ARG A 25 35.93 26.29 23.29
N PHE A 26 35.36 27.47 23.24
CA PHE A 26 34.27 27.80 24.16
C PHE A 26 32.97 27.14 23.72
N LEU A 27 32.16 26.73 24.69
CA LEU A 27 30.92 26.01 24.40
C LEU A 27 29.94 26.79 23.50
N HIS A 28 29.90 28.11 23.66
CA HIS A 28 29.02 29.00 22.84
C HIS A 28 29.49 29.15 21.38
N GLU A 29 30.71 28.72 21.06
CA GLU A 29 31.27 28.75 19.71
C GLU A 29 31.05 27.42 18.94
N VAL A 30 30.52 26.42 19.65
CA VAL A 30 30.32 25.07 19.10
C VAL A 30 28.85 24.84 18.88
N GLU A 31 28.39 25.13 17.67
CA GLU A 31 27.01 24.87 17.30
C GLU A 31 26.77 23.35 17.10
N THR A 32 27.79 22.61 16.69
CA THR A 32 27.70 21.18 16.41
C THR A 32 28.93 20.42 16.92
N ASN A 33 28.70 19.22 17.42
CA ASN A 33 29.77 18.27 17.72
C ASN A 33 29.97 17.29 16.57
N ILE A 34 31.20 16.90 16.28
CA ILE A 34 31.50 15.84 15.32
C ILE A 34 30.87 14.54 15.84
N GLY A 35 30.10 13.85 15.01
CA GLY A 35 29.51 12.58 15.36
C GLY A 35 30.56 11.55 15.76
N LYS A 36 30.31 10.80 16.81
CA LYS A 36 31.18 9.71 17.25
C LYS A 36 31.11 8.56 16.25
N SER A 37 32.25 7.95 15.92
CA SER A 37 32.31 6.73 15.10
C SER A 37 32.00 5.46 15.94
N VAL A 38 32.01 5.55 17.28
CA VAL A 38 31.66 4.45 18.17
C VAL A 38 30.63 4.92 19.19
N PHE A 39 29.52 4.19 19.26
CA PHE A 39 28.48 4.39 20.27
C PHE A 39 28.57 3.31 21.31
N GLN A 40 28.87 3.68 22.54
CA GLN A 40 29.05 2.76 23.71
C GLN A 40 27.84 2.75 24.64
N ASP A 41 26.82 3.54 24.34
CA ASP A 41 25.64 3.63 25.18
C ASP A 41 24.74 2.44 24.95
N TYR A 42 24.52 1.66 25.96
CA TYR A 42 23.62 0.52 25.94
C TYR A 42 22.16 0.98 26.15
N SER A 43 21.34 0.81 25.17
CA SER A 43 19.91 0.82 25.35
C SER A 43 19.42 -0.60 25.16
N ASP A 44 18.79 -1.14 26.20
CA ASP A 44 18.27 -2.50 26.21
C ASP A 44 17.00 -2.60 25.40
N GLY A 45 17.15 -3.07 24.15
CA GLY A 45 16.01 -3.26 23.23
C GLY A 45 15.04 -4.33 23.71
N GLU A 46 15.53 -5.36 24.40
CA GLU A 46 14.67 -6.40 24.98
C GLU A 46 13.78 -5.81 26.08
N LYS A 47 14.35 -4.99 26.96
CA LYS A 47 13.57 -4.31 28.01
C LYS A 47 12.49 -3.42 27.43
N GLN A 48 12.81 -2.65 26.37
CA GLN A 48 11.80 -1.82 25.67
C GLN A 48 10.70 -2.68 25.04
N THR A 49 11.07 -3.75 24.37
CA THR A 49 10.11 -4.65 23.71
C THR A 49 9.24 -5.38 24.73
N SER A 50 9.84 -5.90 25.80
CA SER A 50 9.12 -6.56 26.89
C SER A 50 8.13 -5.62 27.58
N ALA A 51 8.51 -4.37 27.81
CA ALA A 51 7.59 -3.38 28.37
C ALA A 51 6.38 -3.14 27.45
N MET A 52 6.61 -3.07 26.13
CA MET A 52 5.56 -2.84 25.16
C MET A 52 4.60 -4.04 24.98
N PHE A 53 5.13 -5.26 25.06
CA PHE A 53 4.33 -6.48 24.80
C PHE A 53 3.85 -7.19 26.06
N GLY A 54 4.36 -6.83 27.22
CA GLY A 54 4.01 -7.43 28.50
C GLY A 54 4.68 -8.79 28.75
N GLN A 55 5.57 -9.22 27.87
CA GLN A 55 6.29 -10.49 27.97
C GLN A 55 7.70 -10.35 27.38
N SER A 56 8.65 -11.15 27.88
CA SER A 56 10.01 -11.24 27.36
C SER A 56 10.11 -12.23 26.20
N GLY A 57 11.18 -12.14 25.41
CA GLY A 57 11.46 -13.09 24.34
C GLY A 57 10.57 -12.96 23.11
N VAL A 58 9.86 -11.83 22.95
CA VAL A 58 8.98 -11.58 21.80
C VAL A 58 9.74 -11.56 20.48
N PHE A 59 11.00 -11.12 20.53
CA PHE A 59 11.87 -11.05 19.37
C PHE A 59 13.33 -11.27 19.79
N LEU A 60 14.11 -11.95 18.95
CA LEU A 60 15.52 -12.19 19.25
C LEU A 60 16.35 -10.92 19.04
N ALA A 61 16.99 -10.42 20.11
CA ALA A 61 17.89 -9.26 20.07
C ALA A 61 17.30 -7.99 19.40
N PRO A 62 16.14 -7.49 19.83
CA PRO A 62 15.55 -6.28 19.28
C PRO A 62 16.46 -5.08 19.58
N LYS A 63 16.54 -4.14 18.63
CA LYS A 63 17.26 -2.88 18.87
C LYS A 63 16.36 -1.91 19.64
N HIS A 64 16.95 -1.13 20.53
CA HIS A 64 16.23 -0.03 21.19
C HIS A 64 16.01 1.12 20.21
N ALA A 65 14.85 1.77 20.27
CA ALA A 65 14.53 2.88 19.37
C ALA A 65 15.52 4.03 19.47
N ASP A 66 16.03 4.36 20.69
CA ASP A 66 16.99 5.45 20.87
C ASP A 66 18.34 5.17 20.22
N PHE A 67 18.76 3.91 20.20
CA PHE A 67 19.97 3.54 19.48
C PHE A 67 19.83 3.80 17.98
N VAL A 68 18.71 3.39 17.38
CA VAL A 68 18.44 3.62 15.96
C VAL A 68 18.23 5.10 15.67
N SER A 69 17.57 5.85 16.56
CA SER A 69 17.36 7.29 16.42
C SER A 69 18.67 8.07 16.22
N ARG A 70 19.75 7.65 16.86
CA ARG A 70 21.07 8.30 16.71
C ARG A 70 21.59 8.23 15.27
N PHE A 71 21.46 7.07 14.64
CA PHE A 71 21.87 6.94 13.24
C PHE A 71 21.00 7.80 12.33
N ILE A 72 19.70 7.83 12.55
CA ILE A 72 18.77 8.64 11.77
C ILE A 72 19.08 10.14 11.90
N ILE A 73 19.35 10.64 13.12
CA ILE A 73 19.69 12.05 13.35
C ILE A 73 20.97 12.44 12.61
N HIS A 74 21.95 11.56 12.55
CA HIS A 74 23.22 11.84 11.88
C HIS A 74 23.17 11.70 10.35
N SER A 75 22.23 10.95 9.80
CA SER A 75 22.19 10.60 8.37
C SER A 75 21.01 11.19 7.60
N ALA A 76 19.96 11.65 8.27
CA ALA A 76 18.71 12.02 7.65
C ALA A 76 18.14 13.34 8.18
N LYS A 77 17.54 14.12 7.29
CA LYS A 77 16.82 15.36 7.63
C LYS A 77 15.45 15.06 8.25
N GLN A 78 14.78 16.11 8.73
CA GLN A 78 13.47 16.00 9.38
C GLN A 78 12.32 15.62 8.43
N ASP A 79 12.53 15.67 7.13
CA ASP A 79 11.57 15.34 6.05
C ASP A 79 11.95 14.11 5.22
N SER A 80 13.05 13.43 5.59
CA SER A 80 13.60 12.29 4.85
C SER A 80 12.71 11.04 4.92
N THR A 81 12.84 10.18 3.91
CA THR A 81 12.30 8.82 3.94
C THR A 81 13.38 7.83 4.35
N ILE A 82 13.11 7.03 5.37
CA ILE A 82 14.01 6.01 5.92
C ILE A 82 13.57 4.64 5.42
N LEU A 83 14.44 3.95 4.68
CA LEU A 83 14.19 2.58 4.21
C LEU A 83 14.97 1.60 5.09
N ASP A 84 14.29 0.55 5.53
CA ASP A 84 14.87 -0.60 6.22
C ASP A 84 14.39 -1.88 5.54
N CYS A 85 15.28 -2.53 4.80
CA CYS A 85 14.97 -3.73 4.01
C CYS A 85 14.85 -4.99 4.87
N PHE A 86 15.23 -4.95 6.16
CA PHE A 86 15.14 -6.05 7.11
C PHE A 86 14.55 -5.52 8.41
N GLY A 87 13.30 -5.09 8.35
CA GLY A 87 12.63 -4.33 9.39
C GLY A 87 12.57 -5.01 10.76
N GLY A 88 12.67 -6.35 10.78
CA GLY A 88 12.79 -7.15 11.98
C GLY A 88 11.68 -6.88 13.00
N SER A 89 12.03 -6.44 14.17
CA SER A 89 11.06 -6.06 15.19
C SER A 89 10.42 -4.67 15.00
N GLY A 90 10.78 -3.92 13.94
CA GLY A 90 10.24 -2.57 13.67
C GLY A 90 10.90 -1.45 14.50
N SER A 91 12.13 -1.64 14.97
CA SER A 91 12.86 -0.62 15.75
C SER A 91 13.06 0.68 14.97
N THR A 92 13.28 0.58 13.67
CA THR A 92 13.47 1.74 12.77
C THR A 92 12.22 2.61 12.68
N ALA A 93 11.04 2.01 12.48
CA ALA A 93 9.79 2.77 12.50
C ALA A 93 9.54 3.41 13.88
N HIS A 94 9.77 2.67 14.97
CA HIS A 94 9.64 3.21 16.31
C HIS A 94 10.56 4.43 16.54
N ALA A 95 11.81 4.37 16.05
CA ALA A 95 12.75 5.49 16.12
C ALA A 95 12.26 6.71 15.33
N VAL A 96 11.75 6.50 14.10
CA VAL A 96 11.18 7.58 13.25
C VAL A 96 9.98 8.22 13.92
N ILE A 97 9.04 7.42 14.43
CA ILE A 97 7.84 7.88 15.13
C ILE A 97 8.23 8.73 16.34
N LYS A 98 9.21 8.24 17.15
CA LYS A 98 9.75 8.98 18.29
C LYS A 98 10.35 10.31 17.86
N LEU A 99 11.24 10.32 16.88
CA LEU A 99 11.88 11.55 16.40
C LEU A 99 10.87 12.58 15.89
N ASN A 100 9.89 12.16 15.10
CA ASN A 100 8.84 13.06 14.61
C ASN A 100 7.99 13.64 15.73
N ARG A 101 7.79 12.90 16.82
CA ARG A 101 7.12 13.40 18.03
C ARG A 101 7.97 14.45 18.72
N ASP A 102 9.27 14.19 18.90
CA ASP A 102 10.20 15.01 19.67
C ASP A 102 10.51 16.33 18.95
N ASP A 103 10.80 16.29 17.64
CA ASP A 103 11.25 17.45 16.86
C ASP A 103 10.22 18.02 15.87
N LYS A 104 8.98 17.49 15.87
CA LYS A 104 7.89 17.85 14.95
C LYS A 104 8.25 17.65 13.47
N GLY A 105 9.18 16.76 13.19
CA GLY A 105 9.57 16.38 11.84
C GLY A 105 8.48 15.60 11.10
N SER A 106 8.67 15.44 9.80
CA SER A 106 7.77 14.73 8.88
C SER A 106 8.45 13.53 8.20
N ARG A 107 9.43 12.92 8.89
CA ARG A 107 10.13 11.74 8.36
C ARG A 107 9.14 10.63 8.08
N LYS A 108 9.39 9.92 6.99
CA LYS A 108 8.63 8.73 6.60
C LYS A 108 9.49 7.49 6.81
N PHE A 109 8.87 6.34 6.96
CA PHE A 109 9.58 5.06 6.98
C PHE A 109 8.96 4.08 6.00
N VAL A 110 9.81 3.23 5.43
CA VAL A 110 9.44 2.07 4.62
C VAL A 110 10.18 0.87 5.21
N LEU A 111 9.44 -0.11 5.71
CA LEU A 111 10.01 -1.34 6.26
C LEU A 111 9.64 -2.50 5.35
N VAL A 112 10.59 -3.36 5.06
CA VAL A 112 10.38 -4.61 4.34
C VAL A 112 10.71 -5.77 5.26
N GLU A 113 9.81 -6.76 5.34
CA GLU A 113 10.02 -7.94 6.17
C GLU A 113 9.28 -9.14 5.57
N VAL A 114 9.96 -10.27 5.48
CA VAL A 114 9.43 -11.51 4.88
C VAL A 114 8.99 -12.53 5.94
N ALA A 115 9.49 -12.39 7.16
CA ALA A 115 9.28 -13.38 8.21
C ALA A 115 7.92 -13.21 8.93
N ASN A 116 7.46 -14.29 9.54
CA ASN A 116 6.17 -14.38 10.22
C ASN A 116 5.98 -13.35 11.35
N TYR A 117 7.06 -12.85 11.94
CA TYR A 117 6.98 -11.81 12.97
C TYR A 117 6.59 -10.43 12.45
N PHE A 118 6.42 -10.26 11.13
CA PHE A 118 5.82 -9.05 10.56
C PHE A 118 4.46 -8.74 11.21
N ASP A 119 3.57 -9.72 11.26
CA ASP A 119 2.23 -9.55 11.82
C ASP A 119 2.20 -9.65 13.36
N THR A 120 3.08 -10.48 13.94
CA THR A 120 3.05 -10.77 15.38
C THR A 120 3.89 -9.80 16.23
N VAL A 121 4.92 -9.19 15.66
CA VAL A 121 5.84 -8.30 16.37
C VAL A 121 5.94 -6.92 15.73
N MET A 122 6.35 -6.84 14.45
CA MET A 122 6.64 -5.55 13.79
C MET A 122 5.43 -4.64 13.76
N LYS A 123 4.34 -5.08 13.15
CA LYS A 123 3.11 -4.31 13.01
C LYS A 123 2.53 -3.88 14.37
N PRO A 124 2.37 -4.77 15.36
CA PRO A 124 1.94 -4.38 16.70
C PRO A 124 2.86 -3.37 17.38
N ARG A 125 4.21 -3.53 17.25
CA ARG A 125 5.15 -2.56 17.81
C ARG A 125 5.01 -1.17 17.22
N VAL A 126 4.86 -1.08 15.89
CA VAL A 126 4.65 0.19 15.19
C VAL A 126 3.36 0.86 15.67
N LEU A 127 2.26 0.12 15.75
CA LEU A 127 0.98 0.63 16.25
C LEU A 127 1.08 1.10 17.71
N LYS A 128 1.76 0.34 18.57
CA LYS A 128 2.00 0.71 19.97
C LYS A 128 2.85 1.99 20.08
N ALA A 129 3.91 2.14 19.27
CA ALA A 129 4.74 3.34 19.24
C ALA A 129 3.97 4.59 18.79
N VAL A 130 3.01 4.45 17.88
CA VAL A 130 2.09 5.52 17.48
C VAL A 130 1.14 5.90 18.60
N TYR A 131 0.63 4.90 19.34
CA TYR A 131 -0.40 5.11 20.35
C TYR A 131 0.12 5.77 21.64
N SER A 132 1.28 5.35 22.12
CA SER A 132 1.84 5.83 23.41
C SER A 132 3.36 5.92 23.38
N VAL A 133 3.89 6.87 24.16
CA VAL A 133 5.33 7.04 24.38
C VAL A 133 5.86 5.91 25.24
N ASP A 134 5.19 5.64 26.36
CA ASP A 134 5.67 4.76 27.42
C ASP A 134 4.72 3.59 27.67
N TRP A 135 5.32 2.43 27.92
CA TRP A 135 4.64 1.17 28.13
C TRP A 135 5.16 0.45 29.37
N ARG A 136 4.30 -0.26 30.08
CA ARG A 136 4.64 -1.16 31.18
C ARG A 136 3.78 -2.41 31.12
N SER A 137 4.41 -3.58 31.08
CA SER A 137 3.72 -4.88 31.08
C SER A 137 2.61 -4.99 30.01
N GLY A 138 2.87 -4.41 28.82
CA GLY A 138 1.92 -4.42 27.71
C GLY A 138 0.85 -3.33 27.73
N GLU A 139 0.74 -2.56 28.82
CA GLU A 139 -0.22 -1.48 28.99
C GLU A 139 0.41 -0.12 28.75
N PRO A 140 -0.27 0.82 28.07
CA PRO A 140 0.22 2.16 27.85
C PRO A 140 0.16 2.97 29.16
N LEU A 141 1.22 3.70 29.48
CA LEU A 141 1.26 4.60 30.64
C LEU A 141 0.65 5.98 30.32
N SER A 142 0.59 6.34 29.05
CA SER A 142 -0.02 7.59 28.58
C SER A 142 -0.75 7.36 27.26
N ARG A 143 -1.51 8.37 26.82
CA ARG A 143 -2.09 8.41 25.48
C ARG A 143 -1.45 9.50 24.62
N GLU A 144 -0.23 9.88 24.94
CA GLU A 144 0.56 10.88 24.23
C GLU A 144 1.20 10.25 22.99
N GLY A 145 0.36 9.87 22.04
CA GLY A 145 0.76 9.33 20.75
C GLY A 145 1.01 10.41 19.71
N ILE A 146 1.20 9.97 18.47
CA ILE A 146 1.28 10.85 17.30
C ILE A 146 0.34 10.33 16.22
N SER A 147 -0.43 11.23 15.61
CA SER A 147 -1.26 10.84 14.47
C SER A 147 -0.40 10.59 13.25
N CYS A 148 -0.53 9.42 12.66
CA CYS A 148 0.09 9.10 11.38
C CYS A 148 -0.76 8.09 10.59
N CYS A 149 -0.55 8.05 9.27
CA CYS A 149 -1.10 7.00 8.42
C CYS A 149 -0.05 5.91 8.22
N ILE A 150 -0.45 4.66 8.41
CA ILE A 150 0.39 3.49 8.16
C ILE A 150 -0.26 2.69 7.04
N LYS A 151 0.48 2.50 5.94
CA LYS A 151 0.08 1.59 4.86
C LYS A 151 0.76 0.25 5.07
N VAL A 152 -0.01 -0.81 5.11
CA VAL A 152 0.48 -2.20 5.15
C VAL A 152 0.22 -2.81 3.79
N ILE A 153 1.29 -3.25 3.13
CA ILE A 153 1.24 -3.91 1.82
C ILE A 153 1.70 -5.35 2.03
N ARG A 154 0.91 -6.29 1.54
CA ARG A 154 1.30 -7.70 1.50
C ARG A 154 1.46 -8.11 0.06
N LEU A 155 2.60 -8.67 -0.27
CA LEU A 155 2.84 -9.28 -1.57
C LEU A 155 2.33 -10.73 -1.54
N GLU A 156 1.67 -11.14 -2.62
CA GLU A 156 1.30 -12.54 -2.80
C GLU A 156 2.57 -13.39 -2.90
N SER A 157 2.66 -14.45 -2.10
CA SER A 157 3.78 -15.39 -2.18
C SER A 157 3.62 -16.32 -3.38
N TYR A 158 4.73 -16.92 -3.84
CA TYR A 158 4.66 -17.90 -4.91
C TYR A 158 3.77 -19.11 -4.55
N GLU A 159 3.80 -19.55 -3.29
CA GLU A 159 2.95 -20.63 -2.80
C GLU A 159 1.46 -20.22 -2.78
N ASP A 160 1.14 -18.99 -2.36
CA ASP A 160 -0.22 -18.48 -2.39
C ASP A 160 -0.73 -18.35 -3.83
N THR A 161 0.12 -17.89 -4.74
CA THR A 161 -0.19 -17.83 -6.18
C THR A 161 -0.58 -19.21 -6.70
N LEU A 162 0.21 -20.25 -6.42
CA LEU A 162 -0.09 -21.61 -6.85
C LEU A 162 -1.39 -22.16 -6.23
N ASN A 163 -1.66 -21.84 -4.95
CA ASN A 163 -2.87 -22.27 -4.25
C ASN A 163 -4.15 -21.61 -4.77
N ASN A 164 -4.03 -20.46 -5.43
CA ASN A 164 -5.14 -19.73 -6.03
C ASN A 164 -5.36 -20.07 -7.51
N LEU A 165 -4.44 -20.82 -8.14
CA LEU A 165 -4.63 -21.28 -9.52
C LEU A 165 -5.66 -22.40 -9.59
N GLU A 166 -6.65 -22.22 -10.44
CA GLU A 166 -7.69 -23.20 -10.74
C GLU A 166 -7.49 -23.72 -12.17
N ILE A 167 -7.24 -25.02 -12.31
CA ILE A 167 -7.11 -25.65 -13.63
C ILE A 167 -8.51 -25.97 -14.15
N ARG A 168 -8.92 -25.31 -15.22
CA ARG A 168 -10.19 -25.55 -15.91
C ARG A 168 -9.93 -26.25 -17.24
N ARG A 169 -10.11 -27.57 -17.28
CA ARG A 169 -9.99 -28.38 -18.49
C ARG A 169 -11.35 -28.67 -19.09
N THR A 170 -11.50 -28.40 -20.36
CA THR A 170 -12.66 -28.90 -21.12
C THR A 170 -12.51 -30.40 -21.43
N GLY A 171 -13.62 -31.12 -21.61
CA GLY A 171 -13.58 -32.56 -21.92
C GLY A 171 -12.74 -32.93 -23.16
N ALA A 172 -12.65 -32.03 -24.14
CA ALA A 172 -11.79 -32.21 -25.33
C ALA A 172 -10.30 -32.07 -25.02
N GLN A 173 -9.95 -31.22 -24.04
CA GLN A 173 -8.55 -31.04 -23.58
C GLN A 173 -8.07 -32.21 -22.72
N GLN A 174 -8.96 -32.86 -21.97
CA GLN A 174 -8.64 -34.06 -21.21
C GLN A 174 -8.25 -35.25 -22.11
N THR A 175 -8.82 -35.34 -23.31
CA THR A 175 -8.51 -36.42 -24.28
C THR A 175 -7.17 -36.22 -25.00
N LEU A 176 -6.69 -34.97 -25.13
CA LEU A 176 -5.39 -34.65 -25.76
C LEU A 176 -4.17 -34.95 -24.88
N PHE A 177 -4.37 -35.07 -23.58
CA PHE A 177 -3.30 -35.26 -22.59
C PHE A 177 -3.40 -36.58 -21.86
N ASN A 178 -3.76 -37.65 -22.57
CA ASN A 178 -3.66 -39.02 -22.01
C ASN A 178 -2.19 -39.34 -21.68
N PRO A 179 -1.89 -39.77 -20.44
CA PRO A 179 -0.52 -40.05 -19.98
C PRO A 179 0.16 -41.21 -20.72
N ASP A 180 -0.60 -42.00 -21.50
CA ASP A 180 -0.13 -43.23 -22.11
C ASP A 180 0.58 -43.06 -23.47
N ASP A 181 0.69 -41.86 -24.02
CA ASP A 181 1.42 -41.61 -25.29
C ASP A 181 2.87 -41.19 -25.02
N ALA A 182 3.71 -42.19 -24.82
CA ALA A 182 5.13 -42.10 -24.41
C ALA A 182 6.11 -41.83 -25.58
N THR A 183 5.84 -40.93 -26.52
CA THR A 183 6.72 -40.77 -27.71
C THR A 183 7.32 -39.39 -27.96
N ALA A 184 7.10 -38.39 -27.12
CA ALA A 184 7.78 -37.12 -27.24
C ALA A 184 8.61 -36.83 -25.97
N GLY A 185 9.85 -36.38 -26.15
CA GLY A 185 10.80 -36.16 -25.04
C GLY A 185 10.22 -35.38 -23.88
N ASP A 186 10.32 -35.92 -22.68
CA ASP A 186 9.67 -35.48 -21.45
C ASP A 186 9.83 -33.98 -21.14
N SER A 187 10.98 -33.42 -21.47
CA SER A 187 11.28 -31.99 -21.20
C SER A 187 10.46 -31.00 -22.04
N PHE A 188 10.17 -31.31 -23.32
CA PHE A 188 9.39 -30.43 -24.20
C PHE A 188 7.91 -30.53 -23.89
N LYS A 189 7.41 -31.72 -23.54
CA LYS A 189 6.03 -31.92 -23.09
C LYS A 189 5.77 -31.20 -21.77
N GLU A 190 6.68 -31.32 -20.80
CA GLU A 190 6.57 -30.66 -19.52
C GLU A 190 6.56 -29.12 -19.68
N GLN A 191 7.46 -28.56 -20.48
CA GLN A 191 7.57 -27.13 -20.69
C GLN A 191 6.36 -26.57 -21.46
N TYR A 192 5.89 -27.30 -22.49
CA TYR A 192 4.68 -26.95 -23.23
C TYR A 192 3.43 -27.07 -22.36
N LEU A 193 3.33 -28.15 -21.57
CA LEU A 193 2.24 -28.36 -20.61
C LEU A 193 2.19 -27.25 -19.56
N LEU A 194 3.35 -26.89 -19.02
CA LEU A 194 3.46 -25.84 -18.00
C LEU A 194 3.06 -24.48 -18.58
N SER A 195 3.56 -24.10 -19.74
CA SER A 195 3.21 -22.85 -20.40
C SER A 195 1.74 -22.83 -20.80
N TYR A 196 1.21 -23.91 -21.37
CA TYR A 196 -0.19 -24.00 -21.76
C TYR A 196 -1.12 -23.98 -20.53
N MET A 197 -0.79 -24.71 -19.48
CA MET A 197 -1.59 -24.70 -18.24
C MET A 197 -1.60 -23.32 -17.60
N LEU A 198 -0.45 -22.64 -17.53
CA LEU A 198 -0.37 -21.30 -16.96
C LEU A 198 -1.09 -20.26 -17.82
N ASP A 199 -0.96 -20.32 -19.16
CA ASP A 199 -1.50 -19.29 -20.03
C ASP A 199 -2.97 -19.50 -20.39
N VAL A 200 -3.43 -20.73 -20.43
CA VAL A 200 -4.78 -21.06 -20.94
C VAL A 200 -5.68 -21.66 -19.86
N GLU A 201 -5.25 -22.73 -19.21
CA GLU A 201 -6.11 -23.47 -18.27
C GLU A 201 -6.31 -22.74 -16.94
N THR A 202 -5.37 -21.87 -16.54
CA THR A 202 -5.48 -21.09 -15.30
C THR A 202 -6.00 -19.66 -15.56
N ARG A 203 -6.30 -19.33 -16.83
CA ARG A 203 -6.86 -18.05 -17.18
C ARG A 203 -8.22 -17.86 -16.50
N GLY A 204 -8.38 -16.76 -15.80
CA GLY A 204 -9.55 -16.48 -14.98
C GLY A 204 -9.45 -16.95 -13.52
N SER A 205 -8.31 -17.52 -13.10
CA SER A 205 -8.01 -17.69 -11.68
C SER A 205 -7.89 -16.35 -10.98
N GLN A 206 -8.27 -16.27 -9.72
CA GLN A 206 -8.16 -15.03 -8.94
C GLN A 206 -6.72 -14.55 -8.80
N SER A 207 -5.78 -15.49 -8.65
CA SER A 207 -4.33 -15.22 -8.59
C SER A 207 -3.78 -14.49 -9.82
N LEU A 208 -4.38 -14.70 -11.00
CA LEU A 208 -4.02 -14.00 -12.24
C LEU A 208 -4.87 -12.75 -12.47
N LEU A 209 -5.46 -12.18 -11.46
CA LEU A 209 -6.42 -11.08 -11.52
C LEU A 209 -7.57 -11.40 -12.47
N ASN A 210 -8.53 -12.15 -11.97
CA ASN A 210 -9.75 -12.42 -12.72
C ASN A 210 -10.53 -11.13 -12.96
N ILE A 211 -10.27 -10.52 -14.10
CA ILE A 211 -10.87 -9.24 -14.52
C ILE A 211 -12.40 -9.34 -14.52
N SER A 212 -12.97 -10.49 -14.89
CA SER A 212 -14.41 -10.73 -14.82
C SER A 212 -14.94 -10.74 -13.38
N GLY A 213 -14.09 -10.97 -12.40
CA GLY A 213 -14.46 -10.97 -10.97
C GLY A 213 -14.60 -9.59 -10.33
N PHE A 214 -14.36 -8.50 -11.05
CA PHE A 214 -14.50 -7.13 -10.52
C PHE A 214 -15.94 -6.60 -10.52
N PHE A 215 -16.93 -7.49 -10.41
CA PHE A 215 -18.33 -7.09 -10.29
C PHE A 215 -18.63 -6.38 -8.99
N ASP A 216 -18.01 -6.84 -7.90
CA ASP A 216 -18.03 -6.18 -6.60
C ASP A 216 -16.60 -6.06 -6.06
N PRO A 217 -15.97 -4.88 -6.18
CA PRO A 217 -14.60 -4.67 -5.70
C PRO A 217 -14.41 -4.89 -4.20
N ALA A 218 -15.49 -4.84 -3.42
CA ALA A 218 -15.44 -5.06 -1.98
C ALA A 218 -15.50 -6.55 -1.58
N SER A 219 -15.81 -7.44 -2.51
CA SER A 219 -15.95 -8.89 -2.25
C SER A 219 -14.81 -9.74 -2.81
N TYR A 220 -13.82 -9.14 -3.47
CA TYR A 220 -12.70 -9.87 -4.09
C TYR A 220 -11.81 -10.51 -3.01
N LYS A 221 -11.61 -11.82 -3.11
CA LYS A 221 -10.87 -12.60 -2.10
C LYS A 221 -9.79 -13.45 -2.75
N LEU A 222 -8.69 -13.63 -2.03
CA LEU A 222 -7.65 -14.60 -2.31
C LEU A 222 -7.46 -15.55 -1.12
N LYS A 223 -7.01 -16.77 -1.40
CA LYS A 223 -6.52 -17.68 -0.37
C LYS A 223 -5.09 -17.28 -0.01
N VAL A 224 -4.86 -16.90 1.23
CA VAL A 224 -3.57 -16.46 1.76
C VAL A 224 -3.18 -17.36 2.91
N LYS A 225 -1.93 -17.80 2.93
CA LYS A 225 -1.38 -18.64 4.01
C LYS A 225 -1.38 -17.87 5.33
N ARG A 226 -1.81 -18.51 6.39
CA ARG A 226 -1.76 -17.92 7.74
C ARG A 226 -0.32 -17.83 8.22
N PRO A 227 0.10 -16.72 8.86
CA PRO A 227 1.42 -16.62 9.46
C PRO A 227 1.67 -17.76 10.46
N GLY A 228 2.78 -18.50 10.27
CA GLY A 228 3.18 -19.60 11.17
C GLY A 228 2.37 -20.89 11.04
N SER A 229 1.54 -21.04 9.99
CA SER A 229 0.74 -22.25 9.73
C SER A 229 0.81 -22.57 8.23
N ASP A 230 0.56 -23.83 7.88
CA ASP A 230 0.38 -24.27 6.48
C ASP A 230 -1.07 -24.14 6.00
N GLU A 231 -1.95 -23.66 6.85
CA GLU A 231 -3.35 -23.43 6.50
C GLU A 231 -3.55 -22.13 5.74
N SER A 232 -4.27 -22.18 4.63
CA SER A 232 -4.73 -21.01 3.88
C SER A 232 -6.11 -20.55 4.38
N GLN A 233 -6.32 -19.23 4.37
CA GLN A 233 -7.62 -18.64 4.66
C GLN A 233 -8.00 -17.66 3.54
N GLU A 234 -9.30 -17.53 3.27
CA GLU A 234 -9.79 -16.49 2.38
C GLU A 234 -9.63 -15.11 3.02
N MET A 235 -8.96 -14.23 2.32
CA MET A 235 -8.79 -12.83 2.73
C MET A 235 -9.37 -11.90 1.69
N LEU A 236 -10.07 -10.86 2.14
CA LEU A 236 -10.50 -9.75 1.29
C LEU A 236 -9.28 -8.96 0.83
N ILE A 237 -9.23 -8.67 -0.45
CA ILE A 237 -8.20 -7.85 -1.07
C ILE A 237 -8.76 -6.45 -1.31
N ASP A 238 -8.07 -5.44 -0.82
CA ASP A 238 -8.43 -4.03 -1.09
C ASP A 238 -7.98 -3.65 -2.50
N LEU A 239 -8.82 -4.01 -3.50
CA LEU A 239 -8.56 -3.68 -4.90
C LEU A 239 -8.41 -2.17 -5.13
N PRO A 240 -9.27 -1.29 -4.55
CA PRO A 240 -9.11 0.15 -4.68
C PRO A 240 -7.74 0.65 -4.23
N GLU A 241 -7.28 0.23 -3.05
CA GLU A 241 -5.97 0.69 -2.54
C GLU A 241 -4.81 0.04 -3.30
N THR A 242 -4.94 -1.21 -3.73
CA THR A 242 -3.94 -1.88 -4.57
C THR A 242 -3.79 -1.13 -5.91
N PHE A 243 -4.89 -0.73 -6.53
CA PHE A 243 -4.84 0.04 -7.78
C PHE A 243 -4.23 1.43 -7.57
N ASN A 244 -4.59 2.14 -6.50
CA ASN A 244 -3.97 3.43 -6.16
C ASN A 244 -2.45 3.31 -6.06
N TYR A 245 -1.98 2.21 -5.43
CA TYR A 245 -0.54 1.95 -5.30
C TYR A 245 0.12 1.67 -6.65
N LEU A 246 -0.50 0.83 -7.49
CA LEU A 246 0.06 0.45 -8.79
C LEU A 246 0.19 1.64 -9.75
N VAL A 247 -0.82 2.51 -9.80
CA VAL A 247 -0.76 3.71 -10.65
C VAL A 247 0.04 4.86 -10.03
N GLY A 248 0.52 4.69 -8.79
CA GLY A 248 1.27 5.73 -8.07
C GLY A 248 0.42 6.94 -7.68
N LEU A 249 -0.89 6.77 -7.43
CA LEU A 249 -1.79 7.86 -7.13
C LEU A 249 -1.45 8.52 -5.79
N THR A 250 -1.16 9.81 -5.80
CA THR A 250 -1.18 10.64 -4.59
C THR A 250 -2.62 10.96 -4.27
N VAL A 251 -3.20 10.20 -3.35
CA VAL A 251 -4.62 10.30 -2.97
C VAL A 251 -4.88 11.62 -2.24
N GLN A 252 -5.88 12.37 -2.70
CA GLN A 252 -6.34 13.62 -2.08
C GLN A 252 -7.68 13.45 -1.38
N LYS A 253 -8.58 12.64 -1.93
CA LYS A 253 -9.92 12.45 -1.36
C LYS A 253 -10.41 11.02 -1.65
N ILE A 254 -10.97 10.38 -0.64
CA ILE A 254 -11.68 9.10 -0.75
C ILE A 254 -13.10 9.32 -0.22
N THR A 255 -14.11 8.86 -0.97
CA THR A 255 -15.50 8.86 -0.51
C THR A 255 -15.86 7.55 0.18
N THR A 256 -16.85 7.61 1.07
CA THR A 256 -17.56 6.41 1.49
C THR A 256 -18.39 5.84 0.34
N PRO A 257 -18.58 4.52 0.24
CA PRO A 257 -19.46 3.95 -0.76
C PRO A 257 -20.90 4.49 -0.63
N GLU A 258 -21.44 4.98 -1.71
CA GLU A 258 -22.85 5.39 -1.80
C GLU A 258 -23.61 4.33 -2.60
N ARG A 259 -24.78 3.93 -2.11
CA ARG A 259 -25.60 2.89 -2.73
C ARG A 259 -26.90 3.45 -3.28
N PHE A 260 -27.33 2.89 -4.39
CA PHE A 260 -28.50 3.34 -5.13
C PHE A 260 -29.36 2.17 -5.58
N THR A 261 -30.64 2.48 -5.75
CA THR A 261 -31.62 1.63 -6.41
C THR A 261 -32.35 2.41 -7.48
N THR A 262 -32.85 1.72 -8.51
CA THR A 262 -33.65 2.32 -9.57
C THR A 262 -34.55 1.28 -10.25
N GLU A 263 -35.57 1.75 -10.95
CA GLU A 263 -36.41 0.94 -11.83
C GLU A 263 -36.10 1.27 -13.29
N PHE A 264 -36.23 0.27 -14.15
CA PHE A 264 -36.02 0.43 -15.58
C PHE A 264 -37.34 0.29 -16.33
N GLU A 265 -37.46 0.99 -17.45
CA GLU A 265 -38.55 0.87 -18.39
C GLU A 265 -37.99 0.85 -19.83
N ARG A 266 -38.80 0.38 -20.78
CA ARG A 266 -38.45 0.46 -22.18
C ARG A 266 -39.26 1.55 -22.86
N ASP A 267 -38.60 2.42 -23.63
CA ASP A 267 -39.26 3.46 -24.41
C ASP A 267 -40.00 2.88 -25.62
N ARG A 268 -40.61 3.75 -26.40
CA ARG A 268 -41.36 3.36 -27.62
C ARG A 268 -40.49 2.67 -28.68
N GLU A 269 -39.19 2.93 -28.65
CA GLU A 269 -38.21 2.31 -29.53
C GLU A 269 -37.53 1.07 -28.90
N LYS A 270 -38.11 0.56 -27.78
CA LYS A 270 -37.62 -0.59 -26.99
C LYS A 270 -36.25 -0.39 -26.36
N ARG A 271 -35.72 0.84 -26.28
CA ARG A 271 -34.47 1.15 -25.59
C ARG A 271 -34.71 1.20 -24.09
N LEU A 272 -33.76 0.66 -23.33
CA LEU A 272 -33.81 0.65 -21.87
C LEU A 272 -33.55 2.08 -21.33
N ARG A 273 -34.32 2.48 -20.33
CA ARG A 273 -34.16 3.77 -19.63
C ARG A 273 -34.44 3.62 -18.17
N ILE A 274 -33.86 4.54 -17.38
CA ILE A 274 -34.19 4.72 -15.96
C ILE A 274 -35.51 5.46 -15.85
N LYS A 275 -36.47 4.90 -15.07
CA LYS A 275 -37.84 5.40 -14.99
C LYS A 275 -37.97 6.69 -14.17
N GLU A 276 -37.43 6.72 -12.95
CA GLU A 276 -37.61 7.83 -11.98
C GLU A 276 -36.28 8.41 -11.45
N GLY A 277 -35.15 8.09 -12.12
CA GLY A 277 -33.82 8.47 -11.63
C GLY A 277 -33.26 7.51 -10.56
N LEU A 278 -32.14 7.89 -9.97
CA LEU A 278 -31.48 7.10 -8.92
C LEU A 278 -32.00 7.49 -7.54
N LYS A 279 -32.40 6.52 -6.74
CA LYS A 279 -32.79 6.69 -5.34
C LYS A 279 -31.65 6.17 -4.44
N GLN A 280 -31.18 7.00 -3.51
CA GLN A 280 -30.19 6.56 -2.53
C GLN A 280 -30.82 5.56 -1.57
N ASP A 281 -30.19 4.38 -1.44
CA ASP A 281 -30.65 3.29 -0.61
C ASP A 281 -29.45 2.53 -0.05
N SER A 282 -29.34 2.41 1.27
CA SER A 282 -28.23 1.70 1.94
C SER A 282 -28.09 0.23 1.50
N ASN A 283 -29.18 -0.40 1.04
CA ASN A 283 -29.22 -1.77 0.56
C ASN A 283 -29.24 -1.86 -0.97
N GLY A 284 -29.13 -0.71 -1.66
CA GLY A 284 -29.17 -0.65 -3.12
C GLY A 284 -28.06 -1.50 -3.76
N PRO A 285 -28.36 -2.17 -4.89
CA PRO A 285 -27.40 -3.07 -5.54
C PRO A 285 -26.25 -2.31 -6.21
N TRP A 286 -26.46 -1.07 -6.65
CA TRP A 286 -25.42 -0.26 -7.27
C TRP A 286 -24.69 0.59 -6.24
N ALA A 287 -23.44 0.24 -5.96
CA ALA A 287 -22.58 1.01 -5.08
C ALA A 287 -21.53 1.76 -5.90
N PHE A 288 -21.22 2.99 -5.48
CA PHE A 288 -20.16 3.80 -6.07
C PHE A 288 -19.22 4.30 -4.97
N ARG A 289 -17.91 4.18 -5.21
CA ARG A 289 -16.86 4.75 -4.37
C ARG A 289 -15.89 5.50 -5.27
N THR A 290 -15.55 6.73 -4.91
CA THR A 290 -14.62 7.55 -5.69
C THR A 290 -13.34 7.82 -4.92
N ILE A 291 -12.24 7.87 -5.66
CA ILE A 291 -10.93 8.25 -5.17
C ILE A 291 -10.38 9.31 -6.12
N ALA A 292 -10.12 10.50 -5.60
CA ALA A 292 -9.52 11.58 -6.36
C ALA A 292 -8.07 11.79 -5.93
N GLY A 293 -7.20 12.08 -6.88
CA GLY A 293 -5.78 12.29 -6.62
C GLY A 293 -5.01 12.77 -7.84
N ILE A 294 -3.69 12.75 -7.69
CA ILE A 294 -2.74 13.19 -8.71
C ILE A 294 -1.80 12.03 -9.04
N LEU A 295 -1.66 11.71 -10.30
CA LEU A 295 -0.69 10.73 -10.80
C LEU A 295 0.75 11.30 -10.80
N PRO A 296 1.80 10.47 -10.90
CA PRO A 296 3.19 10.94 -10.98
C PRO A 296 3.45 11.93 -12.12
N ASP A 297 2.74 11.79 -13.23
CA ASP A 297 2.79 12.68 -14.38
C ASP A 297 1.93 13.96 -14.24
N GLN A 298 1.48 14.27 -13.02
CA GLN A 298 0.69 15.43 -12.63
C GLN A 298 -0.74 15.46 -13.16
N ARG A 299 -1.25 14.41 -13.80
CA ARG A 299 -2.65 14.33 -14.20
C ARG A 299 -3.57 14.24 -12.99
N ARG A 300 -4.58 15.07 -12.97
CA ARG A 300 -5.66 15.03 -11.98
C ARG A 300 -6.63 13.91 -12.35
N THR A 301 -6.73 12.94 -11.48
CA THR A 301 -7.37 11.66 -11.77
C THR A 301 -8.50 11.39 -10.80
N LEU A 302 -9.62 10.93 -11.35
CA LEU A 302 -10.75 10.39 -10.62
C LEU A 302 -10.83 8.89 -10.88
N ILE A 303 -10.85 8.07 -9.84
CA ILE A 303 -11.07 6.63 -9.92
C ILE A 303 -12.46 6.35 -9.38
N VAL A 304 -13.29 5.71 -10.18
CA VAL A 304 -14.66 5.32 -9.85
C VAL A 304 -14.75 3.81 -9.76
N TRP A 305 -14.91 3.30 -8.56
CA TRP A 305 -15.21 1.90 -8.31
C TRP A 305 -16.71 1.73 -8.15
N ARG A 306 -17.30 0.79 -8.87
CA ARG A 306 -18.74 0.49 -8.82
C ARG A 306 -19.02 -0.99 -8.69
N THR A 307 -20.15 -1.35 -8.08
CA THR A 307 -20.71 -2.69 -8.23
C THR A 307 -21.43 -2.79 -9.56
N ARG A 308 -21.41 -3.98 -10.15
CA ARG A 308 -22.08 -4.29 -11.43
C ARG A 308 -23.04 -5.48 -11.24
N PRO A 309 -24.20 -5.26 -10.62
CA PRO A 309 -25.15 -6.33 -10.32
C PRO A 309 -25.77 -6.95 -11.57
N GLY A 310 -25.74 -6.27 -12.71
CA GLY A 310 -26.21 -6.80 -13.99
C GLY A 310 -25.39 -7.96 -14.55
N GLY A 311 -24.17 -8.16 -14.05
CA GLY A 311 -23.28 -9.24 -14.48
C GLY A 311 -22.80 -9.10 -15.91
N GLU A 312 -22.64 -10.23 -16.61
CA GLU A 312 -22.12 -10.29 -18.00
C GLU A 312 -23.22 -10.32 -19.08
N THR A 313 -24.48 -10.26 -18.71
CA THR A 313 -25.57 -10.24 -19.67
C THR A 313 -25.62 -8.89 -20.40
N ILE A 314 -26.00 -8.90 -21.69
CA ILE A 314 -26.10 -7.67 -22.49
C ILE A 314 -27.03 -6.65 -21.82
N GLU A 315 -28.18 -7.10 -21.33
CA GLU A 315 -29.16 -6.23 -20.67
C GLU A 315 -28.62 -5.72 -19.32
N GLY A 316 -27.92 -6.57 -18.57
CA GLY A 316 -27.30 -6.19 -17.29
C GLY A 316 -26.18 -5.17 -17.46
N ILE A 317 -25.33 -5.32 -18.47
CA ILE A 317 -24.30 -4.32 -18.82
C ILE A 317 -24.94 -2.98 -19.20
N GLU A 318 -26.05 -3.02 -19.97
CA GLU A 318 -26.78 -1.82 -20.34
C GLU A 318 -27.38 -1.12 -19.11
N GLN A 319 -27.98 -1.87 -18.17
CA GLN A 319 -28.49 -1.37 -16.89
C GLN A 319 -27.38 -0.70 -16.08
N ASP A 320 -26.27 -1.40 -15.87
CA ASP A 320 -25.12 -0.91 -15.10
C ASP A 320 -24.53 0.38 -15.71
N ASN A 321 -24.52 0.50 -17.03
CA ASN A 321 -24.04 1.69 -17.73
C ASN A 321 -25.03 2.86 -17.67
N LEU A 322 -26.33 2.60 -17.73
CA LEU A 322 -27.35 3.62 -17.54
C LEU A 322 -27.26 4.21 -16.12
N VAL A 323 -27.11 3.36 -15.12
CA VAL A 323 -26.95 3.78 -13.72
C VAL A 323 -25.66 4.58 -13.53
N LEU A 324 -24.54 4.14 -14.10
CA LEU A 324 -23.29 4.89 -14.07
C LEU A 324 -23.43 6.29 -14.69
N ASN A 325 -24.05 6.38 -15.85
CA ASN A 325 -24.24 7.64 -16.57
C ASN A 325 -25.10 8.62 -15.76
N GLU A 326 -26.20 8.13 -15.19
CA GLU A 326 -27.09 8.96 -14.37
C GLU A 326 -26.40 9.40 -13.07
N TRP A 327 -25.69 8.48 -12.40
CA TRP A 327 -24.91 8.80 -11.21
C TRP A 327 -23.85 9.86 -11.50
N PHE A 328 -23.12 9.72 -12.63
CA PHE A 328 -22.06 10.63 -13.01
C PHE A 328 -22.57 12.03 -13.31
N LYS A 329 -23.74 12.15 -13.98
CA LYS A 329 -24.42 13.42 -14.24
C LYS A 329 -24.87 14.10 -12.95
N ASN A 330 -25.50 13.33 -12.04
CA ASN A 330 -26.06 13.86 -10.79
C ASN A 330 -24.95 14.38 -9.84
N HIS A 331 -23.76 13.79 -9.87
CA HIS A 331 -22.62 14.26 -9.09
C HIS A 331 -21.92 15.49 -9.66
N GLY A 332 -22.28 15.89 -10.86
CA GLY A 332 -21.79 17.13 -11.49
C GLY A 332 -20.29 17.15 -11.75
N TYR A 333 -19.67 15.98 -11.93
CA TYR A 333 -18.25 15.90 -12.29
C TYR A 333 -17.93 16.63 -13.59
N LEU A 334 -18.91 16.73 -14.49
CA LEU A 334 -18.79 17.43 -15.76
C LEU A 334 -18.83 18.96 -15.62
N SER A 335 -19.50 19.47 -14.59
CA SER A 335 -19.73 20.92 -14.43
C SER A 335 -18.96 21.59 -13.29
N ARG A 336 -18.51 20.83 -12.29
CA ARG A 336 -17.92 21.37 -11.08
C ARG A 336 -16.39 21.35 -11.03
N ASP A 337 -15.75 20.48 -11.76
CA ASP A 337 -14.28 20.42 -11.81
C ASP A 337 -13.78 20.25 -13.26
N PRO A 338 -13.66 21.36 -14.02
CA PRO A 338 -13.19 21.33 -15.41
C PRO A 338 -11.71 20.93 -15.56
N LYS A 339 -11.07 20.52 -14.47
CA LYS A 339 -9.63 20.23 -14.41
C LYS A 339 -9.30 18.75 -14.29
N LEU A 340 -10.27 17.83 -14.42
CA LEU A 340 -9.97 16.40 -14.50
C LEU A 340 -9.34 16.08 -15.86
N ASP A 341 -8.22 15.34 -15.82
CA ASP A 341 -7.50 14.89 -17.00
C ASP A 341 -7.82 13.44 -17.35
N LEU A 342 -8.08 12.62 -16.32
CA LEU A 342 -8.28 11.19 -16.47
C LEU A 342 -9.33 10.66 -15.49
N ILE A 343 -10.16 9.74 -15.98
CA ILE A 343 -11.14 9.03 -15.18
C ILE A 343 -10.91 7.52 -15.39
N TYR A 344 -10.72 6.80 -14.28
CA TYR A 344 -10.71 5.34 -14.28
C TYR A 344 -12.06 4.80 -13.80
N VAL A 345 -12.55 3.77 -14.48
CA VAL A 345 -13.82 3.09 -14.12
C VAL A 345 -13.64 1.59 -14.29
N ASN A 346 -14.17 0.78 -13.37
CA ASN A 346 -14.21 -0.66 -13.56
C ASN A 346 -15.41 -1.09 -14.42
N GLY A 347 -15.14 -2.04 -15.31
CA GLY A 347 -16.09 -2.58 -16.28
C GLY A 347 -16.36 -1.67 -17.47
N ASP A 348 -16.75 -2.30 -18.58
CA ASP A 348 -17.12 -1.61 -19.81
C ASP A 348 -18.11 -0.49 -19.57
N ASN A 349 -17.85 0.68 -20.16
CA ASN A 349 -18.67 1.86 -19.98
C ASN A 349 -18.64 2.76 -21.20
N ASN A 350 -19.57 3.68 -21.24
CA ASN A 350 -19.74 4.66 -22.31
C ASN A 350 -19.64 6.11 -21.81
N LEU A 351 -18.96 6.35 -20.69
CA LEU A 351 -18.84 7.67 -20.09
C LEU A 351 -18.25 8.71 -21.03
N GLU A 352 -17.33 8.33 -21.92
CA GLU A 352 -16.77 9.28 -22.90
C GLU A 352 -17.82 9.94 -23.78
N ASN A 353 -18.97 9.29 -24.00
CA ASN A 353 -20.08 9.84 -24.76
C ASN A 353 -20.81 10.98 -24.03
N LEU A 354 -20.53 11.17 -22.76
CA LEU A 354 -21.10 12.26 -21.94
C LEU A 354 -20.25 13.53 -21.96
N LYS A 355 -19.11 13.55 -22.66
CA LYS A 355 -18.27 14.73 -22.79
C LYS A 355 -18.99 15.88 -23.45
N ASN A 356 -18.86 17.06 -22.88
CA ASN A 356 -19.26 18.31 -23.52
C ASN A 356 -18.20 18.78 -24.52
N PRO A 357 -18.57 19.57 -25.51
CA PRO A 357 -17.61 20.21 -26.41
C PRO A 357 -16.59 21.03 -25.60
N GLY A 358 -15.28 20.74 -25.80
CA GLY A 358 -14.18 21.43 -25.09
C GLY A 358 -13.63 20.67 -23.87
N GLU A 359 -14.26 19.62 -23.40
CA GLU A 359 -13.71 18.77 -22.33
C GLU A 359 -12.65 17.80 -22.89
N ILE A 360 -11.49 17.70 -22.18
CA ILE A 360 -10.33 16.95 -22.63
C ILE A 360 -10.06 15.66 -21.84
N TRP A 361 -10.80 15.42 -20.73
CA TRP A 361 -10.61 14.23 -19.91
C TRP A 361 -10.82 12.94 -20.71
N LYS A 362 -10.09 11.90 -20.33
CA LYS A 362 -10.15 10.56 -20.95
C LYS A 362 -10.68 9.57 -19.95
N VAL A 363 -11.35 8.52 -20.45
CA VAL A 363 -11.74 7.36 -19.64
C VAL A 363 -10.82 6.19 -19.95
N ARG A 364 -10.41 5.49 -18.90
CA ARG A 364 -9.66 4.23 -19.00
C ARG A 364 -10.32 3.17 -18.12
N LEU A 365 -10.19 1.92 -18.52
CA LEU A 365 -10.63 0.79 -17.73
C LEU A 365 -9.62 0.49 -16.64
N ILE A 366 -10.10 0.33 -15.41
CA ILE A 366 -9.27 -0.09 -14.29
C ILE A 366 -8.61 -1.42 -14.58
N GLU A 367 -9.38 -2.39 -15.07
CA GLU A 367 -8.93 -3.75 -15.34
C GLU A 367 -7.74 -3.79 -16.29
N SER A 368 -7.77 -2.98 -17.35
CA SER A 368 -6.70 -2.94 -18.35
C SER A 368 -5.37 -2.48 -17.74
N ASP A 369 -5.38 -1.35 -17.04
CA ASP A 369 -4.16 -0.82 -16.43
C ASP A 369 -3.75 -1.63 -15.20
N PHE A 370 -4.70 -2.20 -14.46
CA PHE A 370 -4.42 -3.08 -13.32
C PHE A 370 -3.63 -4.31 -13.77
N HIS A 371 -4.13 -5.01 -14.80
CA HIS A 371 -3.47 -6.19 -15.37
C HIS A 371 -2.09 -5.82 -15.92
N LYS A 372 -2.01 -4.73 -16.67
CA LYS A 372 -0.75 -4.24 -17.23
C LYS A 372 0.30 -4.01 -16.13
N LEU A 373 -0.04 -3.24 -15.11
CA LEU A 373 0.91 -2.85 -14.04
C LEU A 373 1.31 -4.01 -13.13
N MET A 374 0.46 -5.05 -13.02
CA MET A 374 0.78 -6.24 -12.22
C MET A 374 1.72 -7.21 -12.94
N PHE A 375 1.57 -7.38 -14.26
CA PHE A 375 2.19 -8.49 -14.98
C PHE A 375 3.15 -8.07 -16.10
N GLU A 376 3.02 -6.87 -16.65
CA GLU A 376 4.00 -6.38 -17.62
C GLU A 376 5.27 -5.93 -16.89
N ARG A 377 6.38 -6.60 -17.19
CA ARG A 377 7.70 -6.12 -16.79
C ARG A 377 8.04 -4.92 -17.67
N GLU A 378 8.19 -3.74 -17.09
CA GLU A 378 8.97 -2.71 -17.76
C GLU A 378 10.37 -3.28 -17.94
N THR A 379 10.78 -3.45 -19.18
CA THR A 379 12.20 -3.67 -19.53
C THR A 379 12.93 -2.41 -19.12
N LEU A 380 13.56 -2.46 -17.93
CA LEU A 380 14.52 -1.46 -17.47
C LEU A 380 15.73 -1.41 -18.42
#